data_8f96acc413ce9d58200c0dded15da5d2
#
_entry.id   8f96acc413ce9d58200c0dded15da5d2
#
_cell.length_a   1.000
_cell.length_b   1.000
_cell.length_c   1.000
_cell.angle_alpha   90.00
_cell.angle_beta   90.00
_cell.angle_gamma   90.00
#
_symmetry.space_group_name_H-M   'P 1'
#
loop_
_entity.id
_entity.type
_entity.pdbx_description
1 polymer ?
#
loop_
_entity_poly.entity_id
_entity_poly.type
_entity_poly.pdbx_seq_one_letter_code
_entity_poly.pdbx_strand_id
1 'polypeptide(L)'
;MASERIEVRRTAFGPNLLRLDVTGPVERAAHRLGLAHVVCEELASGDLESIRAFASEQQLGGRTFRVRAHGLGVDLDPRGVEGPLGADFGKTGRVDLDAPQIDYRVLLDEEFVLGRVLHRVDRSRLEATKVANRPFSLPISLHPKFARALVNLARVPMAGTVLDPFCGTGGVLLEATQLGLRGVGLDRERGMVLGTRTSLHSVQRAPDLAVADAGRPPLRAGLIHGIATDPPYGRAASTRGETIDQLYTRAFAAFAGLLPRAGHLAIVLPNERWIERGSEFLELVETHALRVHRSLVRHFCVFVRE
;
A
#
# COMPACT_ATOMS: atom_id res chain seq x y z
N MET A 1 -1.70 -1.85 -9.33
CA MET A 1 -2.39 -2.46 -10.47
C MET A 1 -1.43 -2.87 -11.58
N ALA A 2 -0.49 -2.02 -12.01
CA ALA A 2 0.51 -2.42 -13.03
C ALA A 2 1.29 -3.71 -12.69
N SER A 3 1.69 -3.89 -11.42
CA SER A 3 2.38 -5.10 -10.94
C SER A 3 1.55 -6.38 -11.03
N GLU A 4 0.21 -6.27 -11.11
CA GLU A 4 -0.73 -7.40 -11.19
C GLU A 4 -1.39 -7.50 -12.58
N ARG A 5 -0.94 -6.73 -13.56
CA ARG A 5 -1.50 -6.68 -14.93
C ARG A 5 -2.99 -6.36 -14.96
N ILE A 6 -3.44 -5.45 -14.09
CA ILE A 6 -4.80 -4.95 -14.09
C ILE A 6 -4.84 -3.69 -14.94
N GLU A 7 -5.72 -3.70 -15.95
CA GLU A 7 -6.01 -2.52 -16.74
C GLU A 7 -7.11 -1.70 -16.06
N VAL A 8 -6.90 -0.40 -15.98
CA VAL A 8 -7.88 0.58 -15.48
C VAL A 8 -8.37 1.39 -16.65
N ARG A 9 -9.68 1.28 -16.95
CA ARG A 9 -10.31 1.98 -18.09
C ARG A 9 -10.96 3.29 -17.68
N ARG A 10 -11.51 3.33 -16.48
CA ARG A 10 -12.20 4.51 -15.94
C ARG A 10 -11.92 4.64 -14.46
N THR A 11 -11.81 5.88 -13.99
CA THR A 11 -11.63 6.18 -12.58
C THR A 11 -12.52 7.35 -12.17
N ALA A 12 -13.10 7.26 -10.97
CA ALA A 12 -13.74 8.37 -10.30
C ALA A 12 -13.18 8.44 -8.87
N PHE A 13 -12.82 9.63 -8.42
CA PHE A 13 -12.17 9.85 -7.13
C PHE A 13 -13.07 10.72 -6.25
N GLY A 14 -13.36 10.23 -5.05
CA GLY A 14 -13.86 11.02 -3.94
C GLY A 14 -12.87 10.98 -2.79
N PRO A 15 -13.08 11.77 -1.72
CA PRO A 15 -12.17 11.87 -0.59
C PRO A 15 -11.88 10.52 0.08
N ASN A 16 -12.87 9.63 0.10
CA ASN A 16 -12.82 8.33 0.77
C ASN A 16 -13.28 7.17 -0.11
N LEU A 17 -13.63 7.43 -1.36
CA LEU A 17 -14.12 6.45 -2.33
C LEU A 17 -13.35 6.55 -3.63
N LEU A 18 -12.85 5.39 -4.08
CA LEU A 18 -12.24 5.23 -5.40
C LEU A 18 -13.07 4.22 -6.19
N ARG A 19 -13.72 4.69 -7.27
CA ARG A 19 -14.46 3.83 -8.23
C ARG A 19 -13.59 3.58 -9.44
N LEU A 20 -13.40 2.31 -9.79
CA LEU A 20 -12.56 1.89 -10.90
C LEU A 20 -13.33 0.95 -11.81
N ASP A 21 -13.27 1.23 -13.12
CA ASP A 21 -13.64 0.26 -14.15
C ASP A 21 -12.37 -0.49 -14.55
N VAL A 22 -12.29 -1.76 -14.18
CA VAL A 22 -11.05 -2.55 -14.28
C VAL A 22 -11.30 -3.91 -14.94
N THR A 23 -10.26 -4.40 -15.61
CA THR A 23 -10.21 -5.78 -16.12
C THR A 23 -9.00 -6.51 -15.55
N GLY A 24 -9.15 -7.77 -15.18
CA GLY A 24 -8.07 -8.59 -14.64
C GLY A 24 -8.34 -9.14 -13.24
N PRO A 25 -7.33 -9.75 -12.60
CA PRO A 25 -7.47 -10.44 -11.32
C PRO A 25 -7.53 -9.45 -10.15
N VAL A 26 -8.69 -8.83 -9.92
CA VAL A 26 -8.92 -7.79 -8.88
C VAL A 26 -8.52 -8.28 -7.49
N GLU A 27 -8.79 -9.55 -7.15
CA GLU A 27 -8.47 -10.14 -5.85
C GLU A 27 -6.97 -10.07 -5.55
N ARG A 28 -6.11 -10.29 -6.54
CA ARG A 28 -4.64 -10.20 -6.37
C ARG A 28 -4.20 -8.78 -6.04
N ALA A 29 -4.75 -7.78 -6.72
CA ALA A 29 -4.46 -6.38 -6.39
C ALA A 29 -5.02 -6.00 -5.03
N ALA A 30 -6.21 -6.47 -4.67
CA ALA A 30 -6.84 -6.22 -3.40
C ALA A 30 -5.98 -6.69 -2.21
N HIS A 31 -5.34 -7.87 -2.31
CA HIS A 31 -4.41 -8.38 -1.31
C HIS A 31 -3.16 -7.51 -1.09
N ARG A 32 -2.78 -6.73 -2.09
CA ARG A 32 -1.63 -5.80 -1.98
C ARG A 32 -1.96 -4.51 -1.23
N LEU A 33 -3.24 -4.15 -1.10
CA LEU A 33 -3.65 -2.88 -0.53
C LEU A 33 -3.31 -2.78 0.96
N GLY A 34 -2.87 -1.59 1.39
CA GLY A 34 -2.59 -1.27 2.78
C GLY A 34 -3.34 -0.04 3.30
N LEU A 35 -3.81 0.82 2.38
CA LEU A 35 -4.50 2.07 2.73
C LEU A 35 -6.03 1.97 2.60
N ALA A 36 -6.54 1.03 1.81
CA ALA A 36 -7.97 0.76 1.72
C ALA A 36 -8.48 -0.02 2.94
N HIS A 37 -9.78 0.03 3.17
CA HIS A 37 -10.49 -0.77 4.18
C HIS A 37 -11.12 -2.01 3.56
N VAL A 38 -11.73 -1.83 2.39
CA VAL A 38 -12.52 -2.84 1.71
C VAL A 38 -12.43 -2.60 0.19
N VAL A 39 -12.51 -3.68 -0.56
CA VAL A 39 -12.70 -3.66 -2.01
C VAL A 39 -14.03 -4.32 -2.30
N CYS A 40 -14.89 -3.63 -3.04
CA CYS A 40 -16.20 -4.11 -3.41
C CYS A 40 -16.35 -4.14 -4.93
N GLU A 41 -17.13 -5.08 -5.41
CA GLU A 41 -17.76 -4.99 -6.73
C GLU A 41 -18.99 -4.10 -6.60
N GLU A 42 -19.05 -3.02 -7.38
CA GLU A 42 -20.21 -2.15 -7.41
C GLU A 42 -21.37 -2.86 -8.10
N LEU A 43 -22.53 -2.86 -7.48
CA LEU A 43 -23.73 -3.51 -7.98
C LEU A 43 -24.79 -2.51 -8.43
N ALA A 44 -24.97 -1.43 -7.68
CA ALA A 44 -25.91 -0.36 -7.98
C ALA A 44 -25.46 0.95 -7.31
N SER A 45 -25.87 2.09 -7.87
CA SER A 45 -25.68 3.40 -7.25
C SER A 45 -26.88 4.31 -7.55
N GLY A 46 -27.03 5.37 -6.74
CA GLY A 46 -28.11 6.33 -6.84
C GLY A 46 -28.70 6.70 -5.48
N ASP A 47 -29.99 7.00 -5.43
CA ASP A 47 -30.70 7.23 -4.18
C ASP A 47 -31.03 5.90 -3.46
N LEU A 48 -31.54 6.00 -2.24
CA LEU A 48 -31.87 4.84 -1.43
C LEU A 48 -32.95 3.97 -2.09
N GLU A 49 -33.90 4.58 -2.80
CA GLU A 49 -34.98 3.85 -3.47
C GLU A 49 -34.44 3.01 -4.63
N SER A 50 -33.53 3.55 -5.42
CA SER A 50 -32.86 2.87 -6.53
C SER A 50 -32.08 1.63 -6.05
N ILE A 51 -31.29 1.74 -4.98
CA ILE A 51 -30.53 0.59 -4.48
C ILE A 51 -31.44 -0.45 -3.78
N ARG A 52 -32.56 -0.04 -3.22
CA ARG A 52 -33.58 -0.94 -2.68
C ARG A 52 -34.33 -1.69 -3.78
N ALA A 53 -34.68 -1.01 -4.88
CA ALA A 53 -35.26 -1.64 -6.06
C ALA A 53 -34.34 -2.76 -6.57
N PHE A 54 -33.07 -2.44 -6.78
CA PHE A 54 -32.04 -3.45 -7.14
C PHE A 54 -32.01 -4.63 -6.16
N ALA A 55 -31.97 -4.35 -4.84
CA ALA A 55 -31.89 -5.39 -3.80
C ALA A 55 -33.10 -6.33 -3.83
N SER A 56 -34.28 -5.78 -4.09
CA SER A 56 -35.54 -6.54 -4.12
C SER A 56 -35.64 -7.53 -5.29
N GLU A 57 -34.90 -7.31 -6.36
CA GLU A 57 -34.85 -8.15 -7.56
C GLU A 57 -33.83 -9.31 -7.42
N GLN A 58 -32.96 -9.24 -6.41
CA GLN A 58 -31.88 -10.22 -6.26
C GLN A 58 -32.41 -11.60 -5.79
N GLN A 59 -31.92 -12.65 -6.47
CA GLN A 59 -32.22 -14.05 -6.12
C GLN A 59 -31.06 -14.67 -5.36
N LEU A 60 -31.10 -14.63 -4.03
CA LEU A 60 -30.03 -15.13 -3.19
C LEU A 60 -30.05 -16.66 -3.01
N GLY A 61 -31.17 -17.33 -3.35
CA GLY A 61 -31.27 -18.78 -3.28
C GLY A 61 -31.10 -19.35 -1.87
N GLY A 62 -31.55 -18.62 -0.85
CA GLY A 62 -31.43 -19.01 0.56
C GLY A 62 -30.03 -18.77 1.16
N ARG A 63 -29.07 -18.22 0.42
CA ARG A 63 -27.74 -17.88 0.94
C ARG A 63 -27.84 -16.87 2.09
N THR A 64 -26.89 -16.95 3.01
CA THR A 64 -26.79 -16.01 4.11
C THR A 64 -26.11 -14.72 3.67
N PHE A 65 -26.56 -13.59 4.19
CA PHE A 65 -26.00 -12.29 3.88
C PHE A 65 -26.02 -11.33 5.08
N ARG A 66 -25.23 -10.27 4.99
CA ARG A 66 -25.37 -9.07 5.81
C ARG A 66 -25.25 -7.81 4.96
N VAL A 67 -25.83 -6.73 5.46
CA VAL A 67 -25.67 -5.37 4.93
C VAL A 67 -24.99 -4.52 6.00
N ARG A 68 -24.04 -3.68 5.60
CA ARG A 68 -23.41 -2.66 6.45
C ARG A 68 -23.34 -1.35 5.69
N ALA A 69 -23.84 -0.28 6.29
CA ALA A 69 -23.85 1.06 5.72
C ALA A 69 -22.84 1.98 6.44
N HIS A 70 -22.18 2.82 5.66
CA HIS A 70 -21.18 3.79 6.15
C HIS A 70 -21.29 5.11 5.38
N GLY A 71 -21.38 6.24 6.11
CA GLY A 71 -21.17 7.56 5.54
C GLY A 71 -19.67 7.85 5.34
N LEU A 72 -19.31 8.36 4.18
CA LEU A 72 -17.94 8.71 3.81
C LEU A 72 -17.67 10.21 3.98
N GLY A 73 -17.62 10.68 5.23
CA GLY A 73 -17.51 12.09 5.58
C GLY A 73 -18.85 12.81 5.68
N VAL A 74 -19.96 12.08 5.53
CA VAL A 74 -21.32 12.54 5.71
C VAL A 74 -21.97 11.78 6.87
N ASP A 75 -22.90 12.44 7.56
CA ASP A 75 -23.67 11.80 8.64
C ASP A 75 -24.69 10.82 8.03
N LEU A 76 -24.73 9.61 8.55
CA LEU A 76 -25.63 8.55 8.11
C LEU A 76 -26.11 7.75 9.31
N ASP A 77 -27.43 7.60 9.45
CA ASP A 77 -28.00 6.56 10.30
C ASP A 77 -27.91 5.19 9.60
N PRO A 78 -27.01 4.29 10.03
CA PRO A 78 -26.87 3.00 9.37
C PRO A 78 -28.16 2.17 9.41
N ARG A 79 -28.96 2.28 10.49
CA ARG A 79 -30.18 1.48 10.68
C ARG A 79 -31.25 1.83 9.64
N GLY A 80 -31.33 3.11 9.27
CA GLY A 80 -32.25 3.59 8.23
C GLY A 80 -31.96 3.03 6.83
N VAL A 81 -30.76 2.48 6.63
CA VAL A 81 -30.33 1.89 5.36
C VAL A 81 -30.24 0.36 5.47
N GLU A 82 -29.59 -0.16 6.49
CA GLU A 82 -29.36 -1.60 6.69
C GLU A 82 -30.65 -2.38 6.86
N GLY A 83 -31.62 -1.84 7.63
CA GLY A 83 -32.90 -2.48 7.88
C GLY A 83 -33.73 -2.68 6.61
N PRO A 84 -34.06 -1.63 5.85
CA PRO A 84 -34.80 -1.74 4.60
C PRO A 84 -34.15 -2.67 3.57
N LEU A 85 -32.84 -2.54 3.34
CA LEU A 85 -32.09 -3.42 2.43
C LEU A 85 -32.03 -4.87 2.93
N GLY A 86 -31.91 -5.05 4.26
CA GLY A 86 -31.99 -6.37 4.90
C GLY A 86 -33.32 -7.04 4.64
N ALA A 87 -34.43 -6.29 4.67
CA ALA A 87 -35.76 -6.80 4.34
C ALA A 87 -35.89 -7.13 2.85
N ASP A 88 -35.33 -6.29 1.96
CA ASP A 88 -35.41 -6.50 0.51
C ASP A 88 -34.63 -7.76 0.08
N PHE A 89 -33.38 -7.90 0.48
CA PHE A 89 -32.57 -9.13 0.26
C PHE A 89 -33.14 -10.35 1.00
N GLY A 90 -33.81 -10.13 2.16
CA GLY A 90 -34.41 -11.17 2.98
C GLY A 90 -35.56 -11.92 2.33
N LYS A 91 -36.14 -11.39 1.25
CA LYS A 91 -37.17 -12.08 0.46
C LYS A 91 -36.69 -13.42 -0.10
N THR A 92 -35.40 -13.51 -0.43
CA THR A 92 -34.80 -14.68 -1.09
C THR A 92 -33.55 -15.22 -0.39
N GLY A 93 -33.05 -14.50 0.64
CA GLY A 93 -31.87 -14.85 1.45
C GLY A 93 -32.18 -14.90 2.93
N ARG A 94 -31.16 -15.17 3.76
CA ARG A 94 -31.24 -15.18 5.22
C ARG A 94 -30.17 -14.26 5.81
N VAL A 95 -30.55 -13.47 6.82
CA VAL A 95 -29.59 -12.60 7.52
C VAL A 95 -28.67 -13.43 8.41
N ASP A 96 -27.36 -13.18 8.28
CA ASP A 96 -26.32 -13.68 9.18
C ASP A 96 -25.29 -12.57 9.37
N LEU A 97 -25.20 -12.01 10.57
CA LEU A 97 -24.35 -10.87 10.85
C LEU A 97 -22.90 -11.26 11.13
N ASP A 98 -22.65 -12.51 11.51
CA ASP A 98 -21.35 -13.00 11.96
C ASP A 98 -20.55 -13.64 10.83
N ALA A 99 -21.14 -14.64 10.14
CA ALA A 99 -20.49 -15.41 9.09
C ALA A 99 -21.31 -15.46 7.79
N PRO A 100 -21.64 -14.32 7.16
CA PRO A 100 -22.45 -14.30 5.95
C PRO A 100 -21.67 -14.86 4.76
N GLN A 101 -22.39 -15.57 3.88
CA GLN A 101 -21.86 -16.00 2.57
C GLN A 101 -21.72 -14.81 1.62
N ILE A 102 -22.55 -13.77 1.77
CA ILE A 102 -22.50 -12.54 0.98
C ILE A 102 -22.46 -11.35 1.93
N ASP A 103 -21.45 -10.51 1.76
CA ASP A 103 -21.26 -9.30 2.54
C ASP A 103 -21.50 -8.08 1.65
N TYR A 104 -22.61 -7.37 1.92
CA TYR A 104 -22.93 -6.14 1.20
C TYR A 104 -22.46 -4.91 1.98
N ARG A 105 -21.92 -3.94 1.24
CA ARG A 105 -21.58 -2.60 1.73
C ARG A 105 -22.41 -1.56 1.02
N VAL A 106 -22.95 -0.66 1.79
CA VAL A 106 -23.55 0.57 1.28
C VAL A 106 -22.68 1.73 1.74
N LEU A 107 -22.17 2.47 0.80
CA LEU A 107 -21.34 3.64 1.04
C LEU A 107 -22.12 4.88 0.61
N LEU A 108 -22.23 5.87 1.49
CA LEU A 108 -22.82 7.17 1.17
C LEU A 108 -21.72 8.22 1.09
N ASP A 109 -21.59 8.81 -0.09
CA ASP A 109 -20.81 10.01 -0.37
C ASP A 109 -21.76 11.06 -0.94
N GLU A 110 -21.72 11.38 -2.21
CA GLU A 110 -22.72 12.21 -2.90
C GLU A 110 -23.99 11.41 -3.22
N GLU A 111 -23.85 10.12 -3.44
CA GLU A 111 -24.94 9.15 -3.67
C GLU A 111 -24.70 7.86 -2.87
N PHE A 112 -25.71 7.00 -2.77
CA PHE A 112 -25.51 5.66 -2.26
C PHE A 112 -24.84 4.77 -3.30
N VAL A 113 -23.83 4.01 -2.86
CA VAL A 113 -23.18 2.99 -3.67
C VAL A 113 -23.32 1.66 -2.95
N LEU A 114 -24.05 0.73 -3.54
CA LEU A 114 -24.20 -0.64 -3.07
C LEU A 114 -23.13 -1.52 -3.71
N GLY A 115 -22.33 -2.19 -2.91
CA GLY A 115 -21.31 -3.11 -3.38
C GLY A 115 -21.32 -4.45 -2.65
N ARG A 116 -20.86 -5.49 -3.34
CA ARG A 116 -20.53 -6.80 -2.77
C ARG A 116 -19.06 -6.81 -2.40
N VAL A 117 -18.75 -7.15 -1.15
CA VAL A 117 -17.36 -7.23 -0.68
C VAL A 117 -16.62 -8.36 -1.38
N LEU A 118 -15.55 -8.02 -2.08
CA LEU A 118 -14.60 -8.96 -2.68
C LEU A 118 -13.42 -9.23 -1.73
N HIS A 119 -12.94 -8.19 -1.04
CA HIS A 119 -11.79 -8.31 -0.15
C HIS A 119 -11.87 -7.31 0.99
N ARG A 120 -11.49 -7.77 2.19
CA ARG A 120 -11.25 -6.91 3.37
C ARG A 120 -9.76 -6.82 3.61
N VAL A 121 -9.24 -5.61 3.66
CA VAL A 121 -7.83 -5.41 4.02
C VAL A 121 -7.64 -5.77 5.49
N ASP A 122 -6.76 -6.72 5.76
CA ASP A 122 -6.44 -7.15 7.13
C ASP A 122 -5.60 -6.08 7.84
N ARG A 123 -6.31 -5.15 8.47
CA ARG A 123 -5.69 -4.09 9.25
C ARG A 123 -5.09 -4.60 10.56
N SER A 124 -5.64 -5.68 11.13
CA SER A 124 -5.11 -6.29 12.35
C SER A 124 -3.69 -6.77 12.14
N ARG A 125 -3.42 -7.35 10.98
CA ARG A 125 -2.07 -7.76 10.58
C ARG A 125 -1.12 -6.57 10.44
N LEU A 126 -1.58 -5.47 9.81
CA LEU A 126 -0.78 -4.24 9.71
C LEU A 126 -0.52 -3.61 11.08
N GLU A 127 -1.50 -3.66 11.98
CA GLU A 127 -1.35 -3.19 13.36
C GLU A 127 -0.38 -4.09 14.16
N ALA A 128 -0.46 -5.41 13.99
CA ALA A 128 0.44 -6.37 14.65
C ALA A 128 1.91 -6.16 14.24
N THR A 129 2.17 -5.69 13.03
CA THR A 129 3.52 -5.41 12.52
C THR A 129 3.98 -3.96 12.76
N LYS A 130 3.25 -3.18 13.55
CA LYS A 130 3.68 -1.83 13.98
C LYS A 130 5.05 -1.86 14.64
N VAL A 131 5.72 -0.73 14.54
CA VAL A 131 7.06 -0.48 15.11
C VAL A 131 7.15 -0.95 16.56
N ALA A 132 6.18 -0.60 17.41
CA ALA A 132 6.17 -0.96 18.83
C ALA A 132 6.09 -2.48 19.09
N ASN A 133 5.62 -3.26 18.13
CA ASN A 133 5.43 -4.72 18.27
C ASN A 133 6.59 -5.54 17.67
N ARG A 134 7.61 -4.88 17.11
CA ARG A 134 8.77 -5.57 16.52
C ARG A 134 9.87 -5.78 17.55
N PRO A 135 10.60 -6.91 17.52
CA PRO A 135 11.73 -7.16 18.38
C PRO A 135 12.82 -6.09 18.28
N PHE A 136 12.99 -5.50 17.10
CA PHE A 136 13.90 -4.38 16.86
C PHE A 136 13.16 -3.27 16.13
N SER A 137 13.12 -2.09 16.72
CA SER A 137 12.35 -0.96 16.18
C SER A 137 12.96 0.38 16.61
N LEU A 138 12.70 1.41 15.80
CA LEU A 138 13.03 2.80 16.11
C LEU A 138 11.79 3.66 15.91
N PRO A 139 11.57 4.71 16.74
CA PRO A 139 10.37 5.55 16.67
C PRO A 139 10.14 6.24 15.32
N ILE A 140 11.21 6.40 14.53
CA ILE A 140 11.18 7.07 13.21
C ILE A 140 10.76 6.14 12.06
N SER A 141 10.57 4.85 12.33
CA SER A 141 10.24 3.87 11.28
C SER A 141 8.87 4.14 10.66
N LEU A 142 8.76 3.87 9.37
CA LEU A 142 7.51 4.04 8.61
C LEU A 142 6.41 3.08 9.12
N HIS A 143 5.18 3.59 9.25
CA HIS A 143 4.05 2.76 9.65
C HIS A 143 3.78 1.68 8.58
N PRO A 144 3.43 0.42 8.93
CA PRO A 144 3.28 -0.70 8.00
C PRO A 144 2.39 -0.40 6.79
N LYS A 145 1.24 0.27 6.98
CA LYS A 145 0.36 0.64 5.86
C LYS A 145 1.04 1.52 4.81
N PHE A 146 1.94 2.43 5.23
CA PHE A 146 2.69 3.30 4.34
C PHE A 146 3.91 2.58 3.73
N ALA A 147 4.55 1.69 4.48
CA ALA A 147 5.60 0.82 3.95
C ALA A 147 5.04 -0.09 2.84
N ARG A 148 3.84 -0.64 3.04
CA ARG A 148 3.14 -1.41 2.01
C ARG A 148 2.78 -0.57 0.78
N ALA A 149 2.28 0.65 0.98
CA ALA A 149 2.03 1.58 -0.12
C ALA A 149 3.32 1.87 -0.92
N LEU A 150 4.43 2.12 -0.21
CA LEU A 150 5.73 2.36 -0.83
C LEU A 150 6.21 1.17 -1.68
N VAL A 151 6.08 -0.07 -1.16
CA VAL A 151 6.39 -1.29 -1.92
C VAL A 151 5.50 -1.41 -3.17
N ASN A 152 4.21 -1.05 -3.07
CA ASN A 152 3.31 -1.07 -4.23
C ASN A 152 3.68 -0.03 -5.28
N LEU A 153 4.12 1.16 -4.87
CA LEU A 153 4.58 2.24 -5.75
C LEU A 153 5.85 1.86 -6.51
N ALA A 154 6.69 0.97 -5.98
CA ALA A 154 7.83 0.42 -6.70
C ALA A 154 7.45 -0.51 -7.86
N ARG A 155 6.17 -0.84 -8.02
CA ARG A 155 5.57 -1.62 -9.13
C ARG A 155 6.29 -2.95 -9.44
N VAL A 156 6.92 -3.56 -8.42
CA VAL A 156 7.61 -4.84 -8.57
C VAL A 156 6.61 -5.95 -8.91
N PRO A 157 6.85 -6.74 -9.97
CA PRO A 157 5.95 -7.82 -10.37
C PRO A 157 5.93 -8.92 -9.30
N MET A 158 4.90 -9.77 -9.33
CA MET A 158 4.78 -10.91 -8.41
C MET A 158 6.04 -11.79 -8.44
N ALA A 159 6.50 -12.22 -7.27
CA ALA A 159 7.75 -12.96 -7.06
C ALA A 159 9.03 -12.22 -7.52
N GLY A 160 8.91 -10.95 -7.92
CA GLY A 160 10.05 -10.09 -8.27
C GLY A 160 10.88 -9.72 -7.04
N THR A 161 12.04 -9.10 -7.29
CA THR A 161 12.99 -8.68 -6.25
C THR A 161 12.89 -7.17 -6.04
N VAL A 162 12.63 -6.75 -4.79
CA VAL A 162 12.66 -5.36 -4.36
C VAL A 162 13.91 -5.10 -3.50
N LEU A 163 14.57 -3.99 -3.75
CA LEU A 163 15.70 -3.51 -2.96
C LEU A 163 15.24 -2.40 -2.01
N ASP A 164 15.64 -2.50 -0.75
CA ASP A 164 15.63 -1.39 0.20
C ASP A 164 17.08 -1.06 0.61
N PRO A 165 17.71 -0.05 -0.02
CA PRO A 165 19.11 0.29 0.22
C PRO A 165 19.35 1.10 1.51
N PHE A 166 18.29 1.44 2.26
CA PHE A 166 18.33 2.06 3.58
C PHE A 166 17.40 1.30 4.52
N CYS A 167 17.59 -0.03 4.65
CA CYS A 167 16.59 -0.91 5.22
C CYS A 167 16.31 -0.65 6.72
N GLY A 168 17.20 0.01 7.44
CA GLY A 168 17.02 0.41 8.83
C GLY A 168 16.49 -0.73 9.71
N THR A 169 15.23 -0.61 10.18
CA THR A 169 14.55 -1.61 11.02
C THR A 169 13.79 -2.68 10.22
N GLY A 170 13.89 -2.68 8.90
CA GLY A 170 13.31 -3.69 8.01
C GLY A 170 11.82 -3.53 7.70
N GLY A 171 11.23 -2.37 7.96
CA GLY A 171 9.79 -2.16 7.78
C GLY A 171 9.30 -2.35 6.35
N VAL A 172 10.03 -1.84 5.38
CA VAL A 172 9.71 -1.99 3.94
C VAL A 172 9.90 -3.44 3.50
N LEU A 173 10.98 -4.08 3.92
CA LEU A 173 11.26 -5.49 3.61
C LEU A 173 10.24 -6.44 4.21
N LEU A 174 9.73 -6.17 5.42
CA LEU A 174 8.66 -6.95 6.04
C LEU A 174 7.40 -6.92 5.16
N GLU A 175 6.99 -5.75 4.71
CA GLU A 175 5.81 -5.62 3.85
C GLU A 175 6.04 -6.26 2.47
N ALA A 176 7.25 -6.13 1.91
CA ALA A 176 7.61 -6.77 0.64
C ALA A 176 7.52 -8.31 0.71
N THR A 177 8.10 -8.91 1.76
CA THR A 177 8.06 -10.37 1.95
C THR A 177 6.65 -10.89 2.19
N GLN A 178 5.82 -10.12 2.91
CA GLN A 178 4.41 -10.45 3.11
C GLN A 178 3.58 -10.41 1.81
N LEU A 179 4.02 -9.64 0.82
CA LEU A 179 3.45 -9.60 -0.53
C LEU A 179 4.03 -10.69 -1.47
N GLY A 180 4.85 -11.60 -0.95
CA GLY A 180 5.47 -12.66 -1.72
C GLY A 180 6.63 -12.20 -2.61
N LEU A 181 7.16 -10.99 -2.41
CA LEU A 181 8.33 -10.49 -3.13
C LEU A 181 9.61 -11.00 -2.47
N ARG A 182 10.69 -11.07 -3.25
CA ARG A 182 12.04 -11.27 -2.72
C ARG A 182 12.57 -9.93 -2.22
N GLY A 183 12.97 -9.86 -0.95
CA GLY A 183 13.56 -8.67 -0.36
C GLY A 183 15.08 -8.71 -0.43
N VAL A 184 15.70 -7.60 -0.80
CA VAL A 184 17.14 -7.35 -0.60
C VAL A 184 17.27 -6.07 0.22
N GLY A 185 17.97 -6.13 1.36
CA GLY A 185 18.14 -5.00 2.26
C GLY A 185 19.60 -4.65 2.48
N LEU A 186 19.90 -3.37 2.36
CA LEU A 186 21.21 -2.82 2.67
C LEU A 186 21.08 -1.76 3.75
N ASP A 187 22.04 -1.72 4.65
CA ASP A 187 22.24 -0.60 5.56
C ASP A 187 23.73 -0.48 5.88
N ARG A 188 24.22 0.74 6.02
CA ARG A 188 25.63 0.97 6.35
C ARG A 188 25.95 0.64 7.83
N GLU A 189 24.92 0.62 8.68
CA GLU A 189 25.07 0.34 10.10
C GLU A 189 24.80 -1.15 10.37
N ARG A 190 25.86 -1.88 10.80
CA ARG A 190 25.78 -3.31 11.11
C ARG A 190 24.67 -3.63 12.13
N GLY A 191 24.46 -2.73 13.12
CA GLY A 191 23.41 -2.87 14.12
C GLY A 191 22.02 -2.92 13.51
N MET A 192 21.76 -2.09 12.47
CA MET A 192 20.49 -2.08 11.72
C MET A 192 20.28 -3.40 10.99
N VAL A 193 21.28 -3.88 10.27
CA VAL A 193 21.21 -5.16 9.52
C VAL A 193 20.92 -6.33 10.47
N LEU A 194 21.60 -6.40 11.63
CA LEU A 194 21.36 -7.45 12.62
C LEU A 194 19.97 -7.33 13.25
N GLY A 195 19.53 -6.12 13.62
CA GLY A 195 18.21 -5.87 14.16
C GLY A 195 17.10 -6.20 13.17
N THR A 196 17.28 -5.83 11.91
CA THR A 196 16.37 -6.20 10.81
C THR A 196 16.28 -7.72 10.66
N ARG A 197 17.41 -8.43 10.71
CA ARG A 197 17.41 -9.90 10.67
C ARG A 197 16.60 -10.50 11.82
N THR A 198 16.75 -9.96 13.03
CA THR A 198 15.96 -10.39 14.20
C THR A 198 14.46 -10.14 13.99
N SER A 199 14.09 -8.96 13.50
CA SER A 199 12.68 -8.62 13.24
C SER A 199 12.04 -9.47 12.15
N LEU A 200 12.82 -9.96 11.19
CA LEU A 200 12.36 -10.73 10.06
C LEU A 200 12.60 -12.25 10.19
N HIS A 201 13.08 -12.69 11.37
CA HIS A 201 13.38 -14.11 11.60
C HIS A 201 12.17 -15.03 11.45
N SER A 202 10.98 -14.54 11.78
CA SER A 202 9.72 -15.30 11.74
C SER A 202 9.00 -15.26 10.38
N VAL A 203 9.51 -14.50 9.39
CA VAL A 203 8.88 -14.46 8.07
C VAL A 203 9.23 -15.70 7.25
N GLN A 204 8.27 -16.22 6.51
CA GLN A 204 8.40 -17.45 5.73
C GLN A 204 9.54 -17.41 4.71
N ARG A 205 9.85 -16.24 4.16
CA ARG A 205 10.93 -16.01 3.20
C ARG A 205 11.78 -14.83 3.65
N ALA A 206 12.84 -15.12 4.39
CA ALA A 206 13.74 -14.08 4.87
C ALA A 206 14.40 -13.32 3.70
N PRO A 207 14.53 -11.98 3.79
CA PRO A 207 15.25 -11.18 2.81
C PRO A 207 16.76 -11.42 2.90
N ASP A 208 17.45 -11.17 1.79
CA ASP A 208 18.91 -11.09 1.76
C ASP A 208 19.35 -9.75 2.34
N LEU A 209 20.23 -9.78 3.36
CA LEU A 209 20.68 -8.59 4.08
C LEU A 209 22.20 -8.45 4.03
N ALA A 210 22.69 -7.23 3.76
CA ALA A 210 24.12 -6.93 3.78
C ALA A 210 24.42 -5.56 4.41
N VAL A 211 25.58 -5.46 5.06
CA VAL A 211 26.14 -4.17 5.48
C VAL A 211 26.79 -3.54 4.27
N ALA A 212 26.19 -2.46 3.74
CA ALA A 212 26.67 -1.80 2.51
C ALA A 212 26.24 -0.34 2.44
N ASP A 213 26.93 0.43 1.62
CA ASP A 213 26.62 1.81 1.30
C ASP A 213 25.61 1.87 0.13
N ALA A 214 24.50 2.57 0.32
CA ALA A 214 23.45 2.76 -0.69
C ALA A 214 23.97 3.44 -1.98
N GLY A 215 24.99 4.28 -1.89
CA GLY A 215 25.65 4.90 -3.03
C GLY A 215 26.70 4.01 -3.74
N ARG A 216 27.00 2.81 -3.18
CA ARG A 216 27.89 1.80 -3.77
C ARG A 216 27.39 0.39 -3.44
N PRO A 217 26.16 0.05 -3.81
CA PRO A 217 25.56 -1.24 -3.48
C PRO A 217 26.34 -2.38 -4.16
N PRO A 218 26.66 -3.46 -3.43
CA PRO A 218 27.40 -4.61 -3.97
C PRO A 218 26.47 -5.53 -4.78
N LEU A 219 25.72 -4.96 -5.69
CA LEU A 219 24.72 -5.64 -6.51
C LEU A 219 25.01 -5.45 -8.00
N ARG A 220 24.74 -6.46 -8.79
CA ARG A 220 24.79 -6.38 -10.24
C ARG A 220 23.47 -5.85 -10.79
N ALA A 221 23.54 -5.07 -11.87
CA ALA A 221 22.35 -4.68 -12.62
C ALA A 221 21.57 -5.93 -13.09
N GLY A 222 20.23 -5.83 -13.10
CA GLY A 222 19.36 -6.93 -13.49
C GLY A 222 18.97 -7.92 -12.37
N LEU A 223 19.53 -7.78 -11.17
CA LEU A 223 19.14 -8.61 -10.02
C LEU A 223 17.85 -8.13 -9.32
N ILE A 224 17.54 -6.84 -9.46
CA ILE A 224 16.37 -6.22 -8.84
C ILE A 224 15.35 -5.79 -9.89
N HIS A 225 14.08 -5.74 -9.49
CA HIS A 225 12.98 -5.33 -10.36
C HIS A 225 12.45 -3.93 -10.01
N GLY A 226 12.73 -3.45 -8.78
CA GLY A 226 12.39 -2.12 -8.31
C GLY A 226 13.02 -1.82 -6.96
N ILE A 227 12.97 -0.56 -6.57
CA ILE A 227 13.50 -0.06 -5.31
C ILE A 227 12.36 0.56 -4.51
N ALA A 228 12.25 0.24 -3.23
CA ALA A 228 11.32 0.86 -2.29
C ALA A 228 12.07 1.21 -1.01
N THR A 229 12.16 2.50 -0.65
CA THR A 229 13.03 2.92 0.44
C THR A 229 12.60 4.22 1.13
N ASP A 230 12.89 4.31 2.43
CA ASP A 230 12.70 5.51 3.27
C ASP A 230 14.10 5.93 3.80
N PRO A 231 14.87 6.73 3.02
CA PRO A 231 16.23 7.09 3.39
C PRO A 231 16.28 8.03 4.60
N PRO A 232 17.44 8.12 5.28
CA PRO A 232 17.60 9.06 6.38
C PRO A 232 17.49 10.51 5.90
N TYR A 233 16.73 11.33 6.62
CA TYR A 233 16.61 12.76 6.38
C TYR A 233 16.86 13.56 7.65
N GLY A 234 17.86 14.45 7.63
CA GLY A 234 18.15 15.39 8.68
C GLY A 234 19.20 14.96 9.70
N ARG A 235 19.28 15.73 10.80
CA ARG A 235 20.37 15.70 11.80
C ARG A 235 20.46 14.42 12.64
N ALA A 236 19.43 13.59 12.65
CA ALA A 236 19.38 12.37 13.45
C ALA A 236 20.02 11.15 12.78
N ALA A 237 20.43 11.26 11.53
CA ALA A 237 21.07 10.17 10.81
C ALA A 237 22.59 10.29 10.87
N SER A 238 23.26 9.20 11.28
CA SER A 238 24.71 9.10 11.20
C SER A 238 25.14 9.02 9.74
N THR A 239 25.64 10.15 9.19
CA THR A 239 26.17 10.20 7.84
C THR A 239 27.69 9.99 7.79
N ARG A 240 28.35 9.74 8.95
CA ARG A 240 29.81 9.58 9.10
C ARG A 240 30.61 10.71 8.43
N GLY A 241 30.13 11.94 8.56
CA GLY A 241 30.81 13.14 8.02
C GLY A 241 30.45 13.48 6.56
N GLU A 242 29.66 12.66 5.87
CA GLU A 242 29.10 12.96 4.56
C GLU A 242 27.86 13.87 4.71
N THR A 243 27.69 14.81 3.79
CA THR A 243 26.46 15.62 3.76
C THR A 243 25.30 14.78 3.21
N ILE A 244 24.07 15.12 3.59
CA ILE A 244 22.86 14.50 2.99
C ILE A 244 22.82 14.70 1.48
N ASP A 245 23.29 15.83 0.98
CA ASP A 245 23.37 16.13 -0.45
C ASP A 245 24.27 15.15 -1.18
N GLN A 246 25.47 14.91 -0.66
CA GLN A 246 26.42 13.93 -1.23
C GLN A 246 25.85 12.52 -1.20
N LEU A 247 25.22 12.12 -0.07
CA LEU A 247 24.60 10.81 0.06
C LEU A 247 23.50 10.60 -0.98
N TYR A 248 22.56 11.56 -1.11
CA TYR A 248 21.44 11.42 -2.04
C TYR A 248 21.90 11.44 -3.50
N THR A 249 22.83 12.32 -3.86
CA THR A 249 23.39 12.36 -5.22
C THR A 249 24.01 11.03 -5.62
N ARG A 250 24.83 10.42 -4.75
CA ARG A 250 25.43 9.10 -5.00
C ARG A 250 24.40 7.98 -5.01
N ALA A 251 23.42 8.04 -4.12
CA ALA A 251 22.36 7.04 -4.04
C ALA A 251 21.49 7.04 -5.29
N PHE A 252 21.02 8.20 -5.76
CA PHE A 252 20.23 8.30 -6.99
C PHE A 252 21.01 7.82 -8.22
N ALA A 253 22.29 8.18 -8.34
CA ALA A 253 23.15 7.69 -9.42
C ALA A 253 23.26 6.14 -9.39
N ALA A 254 23.47 5.56 -8.20
CA ALA A 254 23.55 4.12 -8.02
C ALA A 254 22.21 3.42 -8.34
N PHE A 255 21.08 3.99 -7.92
CA PHE A 255 19.75 3.46 -8.18
C PHE A 255 19.40 3.46 -9.67
N ALA A 256 19.72 4.55 -10.38
CA ALA A 256 19.58 4.62 -11.83
C ALA A 256 20.41 3.54 -12.55
N GLY A 257 21.61 3.21 -12.04
CA GLY A 257 22.46 2.14 -12.59
C GLY A 257 21.93 0.72 -12.32
N LEU A 258 21.25 0.51 -11.19
CA LEU A 258 20.74 -0.82 -10.78
C LEU A 258 19.39 -1.18 -11.37
N LEU A 259 18.48 -0.21 -11.52
CA LEU A 259 17.14 -0.44 -12.03
C LEU A 259 17.18 -0.96 -13.48
N PRO A 260 16.32 -1.91 -13.85
CA PRO A 260 16.10 -2.24 -15.25
C PRO A 260 15.43 -1.08 -16.00
N ARG A 261 15.43 -1.08 -17.32
CA ARG A 261 14.60 -0.14 -18.11
C ARG A 261 13.14 -0.28 -17.69
N ALA A 262 12.46 0.85 -17.58
CA ALA A 262 11.10 0.96 -17.01
C ALA A 262 10.98 0.44 -15.55
N GLY A 263 12.09 0.21 -14.87
CA GLY A 263 12.09 -0.11 -13.42
C GLY A 263 11.81 1.12 -12.57
N HIS A 264 11.13 0.93 -11.45
CA HIS A 264 10.65 2.03 -10.61
C HIS A 264 11.42 2.13 -9.29
N LEU A 265 11.72 3.37 -8.91
CA LEU A 265 12.15 3.75 -7.57
C LEU A 265 10.98 4.41 -6.85
N ALA A 266 10.48 3.79 -5.80
CA ALA A 266 9.58 4.42 -4.83
C ALA A 266 10.39 4.86 -3.61
N ILE A 267 10.41 6.15 -3.33
CA ILE A 267 11.24 6.73 -2.27
C ILE A 267 10.46 7.77 -1.47
N VAL A 268 10.70 7.81 -0.15
CA VAL A 268 10.15 8.86 0.71
C VAL A 268 11.17 9.98 0.85
N LEU A 269 10.77 11.21 0.54
CA LEU A 269 11.64 12.38 0.59
C LEU A 269 11.04 13.46 1.51
N PRO A 270 11.87 14.23 2.24
CA PRO A 270 11.40 15.22 3.21
C PRO A 270 10.98 16.56 2.59
N ASN A 271 11.36 16.86 1.37
CA ASN A 271 11.06 18.12 0.69
C ASN A 271 11.33 18.05 -0.82
N GLU A 272 10.87 19.10 -1.53
CA GLU A 272 10.96 19.23 -3.00
C GLU A 272 12.39 19.26 -3.55
N ARG A 273 13.33 19.87 -2.80
CA ARG A 273 14.76 19.91 -3.20
C ARG A 273 15.30 18.51 -3.55
N TRP A 274 14.89 17.49 -2.80
CA TRP A 274 15.35 16.12 -3.04
C TRP A 274 14.59 15.43 -4.17
N ILE A 275 13.38 15.89 -4.47
CA ILE A 275 12.65 15.47 -5.66
C ILE A 275 13.36 15.98 -6.90
N GLU A 276 13.73 17.26 -6.92
CA GLU A 276 14.54 17.87 -7.99
C GLU A 276 15.88 17.14 -8.20
N ARG A 277 16.56 16.82 -7.08
CA ARG A 277 17.81 16.06 -7.13
C ARG A 277 17.62 14.66 -7.75
N GLY A 278 16.53 13.97 -7.41
CA GLY A 278 16.20 12.66 -8.01
C GLY A 278 15.92 12.75 -9.49
N SER A 279 15.29 13.85 -9.92
CA SER A 279 14.95 14.11 -11.34
C SER A 279 16.16 14.38 -12.24
N GLU A 280 17.35 14.62 -11.67
CA GLU A 280 18.60 14.68 -12.44
C GLU A 280 19.07 13.29 -12.93
N PHE A 281 18.57 12.20 -12.34
CA PHE A 281 19.02 10.83 -12.61
C PHE A 281 17.92 9.92 -13.16
N LEU A 282 16.66 10.20 -12.85
CA LEU A 282 15.50 9.37 -13.16
C LEU A 282 14.30 10.28 -13.48
N GLU A 283 13.38 9.81 -14.32
CA GLU A 283 12.14 10.54 -14.61
C GLU A 283 11.17 10.47 -13.44
N LEU A 284 10.67 11.62 -12.95
CA LEU A 284 9.62 11.67 -11.93
C LEU A 284 8.25 11.34 -12.55
N VAL A 285 7.59 10.29 -12.08
CA VAL A 285 6.28 9.85 -12.59
C VAL A 285 5.14 10.39 -11.75
N GLU A 286 5.28 10.32 -10.42
CA GLU A 286 4.23 10.75 -9.49
C GLU A 286 4.79 11.12 -8.12
N THR A 287 4.06 11.97 -7.40
CA THR A 287 4.37 12.34 -6.01
C THR A 287 3.11 12.46 -5.18
N HIS A 288 3.17 11.98 -3.92
CA HIS A 288 2.08 12.02 -2.96
C HIS A 288 2.58 12.60 -1.64
N ALA A 289 2.06 13.76 -1.25
CA ALA A 289 2.43 14.41 0.01
C ALA A 289 1.60 13.86 1.18
N LEU A 290 2.26 13.44 2.24
CA LEU A 290 1.64 13.01 3.49
C LEU A 290 2.11 13.91 4.63
N ARG A 291 1.21 14.68 5.22
CA ARG A 291 1.49 15.47 6.42
C ARG A 291 1.51 14.56 7.64
N VAL A 292 2.68 14.40 8.26
CA VAL A 292 2.87 13.56 9.46
C VAL A 292 2.56 14.37 10.72
N HIS A 293 3.10 15.59 10.80
CA HIS A 293 2.83 16.57 11.85
C HIS A 293 3.12 18.00 11.34
N ARG A 294 3.01 19.02 12.22
CA ARG A 294 3.11 20.43 11.81
C ARG A 294 4.39 20.78 11.04
N SER A 295 5.50 20.14 11.35
CA SER A 295 6.83 20.45 10.78
C SER A 295 7.38 19.34 9.85
N LEU A 296 6.61 18.29 9.55
CA LEU A 296 7.07 17.21 8.70
C LEU A 296 6.00 16.84 7.68
N VAL A 297 6.34 17.02 6.41
CA VAL A 297 5.65 16.43 5.27
C VAL A 297 6.58 15.37 4.67
N ARG A 298 6.04 14.19 4.39
CA ARG A 298 6.72 13.13 3.65
C ARG A 298 6.19 13.09 2.23
N HIS A 299 7.08 13.15 1.25
CA HIS A 299 6.73 13.03 -0.15
C HIS A 299 7.07 11.59 -0.62
N PHE A 300 6.04 10.84 -0.94
CA PHE A 300 6.19 9.52 -1.58
C PHE A 300 6.35 9.78 -3.07
N CYS A 301 7.56 9.61 -3.58
CA CYS A 301 7.90 9.90 -4.96
C CYS A 301 8.14 8.61 -5.71
N VAL A 302 7.69 8.55 -6.95
CA VAL A 302 7.95 7.46 -7.87
C VAL A 302 8.74 7.99 -9.06
N PHE A 303 9.91 7.43 -9.25
CA PHE A 303 10.74 7.68 -10.41
C PHE A 303 10.84 6.43 -11.28
N VAL A 304 11.07 6.60 -12.57
CA VAL A 304 11.28 5.52 -13.51
C VAL A 304 12.63 5.67 -14.21
N ARG A 305 13.28 4.56 -14.50
CA ARG A 305 14.44 4.53 -15.38
C ARG A 305 13.96 4.43 -16.83
N GLU A 306 14.30 5.38 -17.66
CA GLU A 306 14.13 5.34 -19.12
C GLU A 306 14.88 4.19 -19.81
#